data_375e088c1e51f2a1a2d422ce93f716aa
#
_entry.id   375e088c1e51f2a1a2d422ce93f716aa
#
_cell.length_a   1.000
_cell.length_b   1.000
_cell.length_c   1.000
_cell.angle_alpha   90.00
_cell.angle_beta   90.00
_cell.angle_gamma   90.00
#
_symmetry.space_group_name_H-M   'P 1'
#
loop_
_entity.id
_entity.type
_entity.pdbx_description
1 polymer ?
#
loop_
_entity_poly.entity_id
_entity_poly.type
_entity_poly.pdbx_seq_one_letter_code
_entity_poly.pdbx_strand_id
1 'polypeptide(L)'
;IEGSAIRLHPLVCNAYNADFDGDQMAVHVPLSVEAQMEARQLMLAPNNIFSPASGKPIATPTQDIILGAYFLTHTRAAEVQNNQDNHHHLPLFESIDEVEYAIAARKIGYHDWIRLHNPDYGKKPSEVVYGDVTKKVIITTAGRVRFNEIWPRELGYINRNVGKKQMGDIIWRCYQTVGKE
;
A
#
# COMPACT_ATOMS: atom_id res chain seq x y z
N ILE A 1 -15.22 19.36 13.13
CA ILE A 1 -15.50 20.20 11.97
C ILE A 1 -16.78 20.95 12.31
N GLU A 2 -16.69 22.27 12.36
CA GLU A 2 -17.85 23.13 12.57
C GLU A 2 -18.49 23.48 11.23
N GLY A 3 -19.83 23.72 11.21
CA GLY A 3 -20.57 24.11 10.01
C GLY A 3 -21.24 22.96 9.26
N SER A 4 -21.59 23.21 8.01
CA SER A 4 -22.33 22.28 7.13
C SER A 4 -21.44 21.35 6.31
N ALA A 5 -20.22 21.05 6.78
CA ALA A 5 -19.29 20.20 6.06
C ALA A 5 -19.57 18.72 6.30
N ILE A 6 -19.50 17.91 5.23
CA ILE A 6 -19.57 16.46 5.29
C ILE A 6 -18.15 15.89 5.33
N ARG A 7 -17.87 15.02 6.30
CA ARG A 7 -16.60 14.33 6.39
C ARG A 7 -16.63 13.10 5.50
N LEU A 8 -15.78 13.07 4.48
CA LEU A 8 -15.70 11.98 3.51
C LEU A 8 -14.38 11.26 3.62
N HIS A 9 -14.42 9.91 3.60
CA HIS A 9 -13.21 9.10 3.60
C HIS A 9 -12.49 9.18 2.23
N PRO A 10 -11.17 9.40 2.16
CA PRO A 10 -10.44 9.58 0.89
C PRO A 10 -10.61 8.44 -0.12
N LEU A 11 -10.74 7.19 0.33
CA LEU A 11 -10.90 6.03 -0.56
C LEU A 11 -12.21 6.01 -1.36
N VAL A 12 -13.24 6.72 -0.91
CA VAL A 12 -14.53 6.78 -1.63
C VAL A 12 -14.62 7.98 -2.57
N CYS A 13 -13.65 8.89 -2.56
CA CYS A 13 -13.62 10.05 -3.44
C CYS A 13 -13.69 9.65 -4.92
N ASN A 14 -13.01 8.57 -5.30
CA ASN A 14 -13.03 8.10 -6.68
C ASN A 14 -14.42 7.61 -7.12
N ALA A 15 -15.14 6.90 -6.24
CA ALA A 15 -16.49 6.41 -6.52
C ALA A 15 -17.51 7.55 -6.63
N TYR A 16 -17.37 8.59 -5.82
CA TYR A 16 -18.22 9.79 -5.88
C TYR A 16 -17.76 10.80 -6.93
N ASN A 17 -16.59 10.60 -7.53
CA ASN A 17 -15.91 11.62 -8.34
C ASN A 17 -15.82 12.96 -7.61
N ALA A 18 -15.52 12.91 -6.30
CA ALA A 18 -15.47 14.05 -5.42
C ALA A 18 -14.01 14.43 -5.08
N ASP A 19 -13.79 15.72 -4.97
CA ASP A 19 -12.56 16.29 -4.40
C ASP A 19 -12.90 17.26 -3.26
N PHE A 20 -11.92 17.94 -2.71
CA PHE A 20 -12.12 18.84 -1.56
C PHE A 20 -11.94 20.32 -1.93
N ASP A 21 -12.22 20.68 -3.16
CA ASP A 21 -12.08 22.04 -3.69
C ASP A 21 -13.38 22.89 -3.57
N GLY A 22 -14.44 22.33 -2.99
CA GLY A 22 -15.72 23.00 -2.81
C GLY A 22 -16.93 22.23 -3.33
N ASP A 23 -16.74 20.93 -3.63
CA ASP A 23 -17.84 20.05 -4.05
C ASP A 23 -18.96 19.99 -3.01
N GLN A 24 -20.19 19.92 -3.51
CA GLN A 24 -21.39 19.77 -2.68
C GLN A 24 -21.92 18.34 -2.75
N MET A 25 -22.45 17.86 -1.63
CA MET A 25 -23.10 16.56 -1.51
C MET A 25 -24.44 16.70 -0.79
N ALA A 26 -25.37 15.80 -1.12
CA ALA A 26 -26.64 15.67 -0.43
C ALA A 26 -26.65 14.42 0.45
N VAL A 27 -27.36 14.50 1.58
CA VAL A 27 -27.59 13.36 2.48
C VAL A 27 -29.03 12.90 2.34
N HIS A 28 -29.22 11.60 2.10
CA HIS A 28 -30.54 10.99 1.98
C HIS A 28 -30.71 9.92 3.06
N VAL A 29 -31.89 9.90 3.70
CA VAL A 29 -32.26 8.89 4.70
C VAL A 29 -33.27 7.93 4.08
N PRO A 30 -32.97 6.64 3.91
CA PRO A 30 -33.92 5.67 3.39
C PRO A 30 -35.03 5.43 4.41
N LEU A 31 -36.29 5.59 4.01
CA LEU A 31 -37.46 5.50 4.90
C LEU A 31 -38.16 4.15 4.83
N SER A 32 -38.18 3.46 3.68
CA SER A 32 -38.80 2.15 3.56
C SER A 32 -37.81 1.02 3.91
N VAL A 33 -38.32 -0.14 4.28
CA VAL A 33 -37.51 -1.33 4.60
C VAL A 33 -36.71 -1.78 3.38
N GLU A 34 -37.34 -1.75 2.20
CA GLU A 34 -36.71 -2.12 0.92
C GLU A 34 -35.53 -1.19 0.62
N ALA A 35 -35.73 0.13 0.75
CA ALA A 35 -34.67 1.12 0.51
C ALA A 35 -33.50 0.95 1.52
N GLN A 36 -33.81 0.61 2.78
CA GLN A 36 -32.77 0.32 3.77
C GLN A 36 -31.99 -0.95 3.43
N MET A 37 -32.66 -1.98 2.93
CA MET A 37 -32.01 -3.23 2.47
C MET A 37 -31.11 -2.96 1.27
N GLU A 38 -31.59 -2.21 0.28
CA GLU A 38 -30.80 -1.82 -0.90
C GLU A 38 -29.57 -1.00 -0.50
N ALA A 39 -29.74 -0.02 0.39
CA ALA A 39 -28.63 0.79 0.88
C ALA A 39 -27.54 -0.06 1.56
N ARG A 40 -27.93 -1.05 2.36
CA ARG A 40 -26.98 -1.94 3.05
C ARG A 40 -26.31 -2.95 2.13
N GLN A 41 -27.03 -3.53 1.18
CA GLN A 41 -26.51 -4.60 0.33
C GLN A 41 -25.81 -4.06 -0.92
N LEU A 42 -26.36 -3.04 -1.55
CA LEU A 42 -25.89 -2.55 -2.85
C LEU A 42 -25.06 -1.28 -2.78
N MET A 43 -25.30 -0.40 -1.77
CA MET A 43 -24.64 0.91 -1.72
C MET A 43 -23.50 1.00 -0.71
N LEU A 44 -23.45 0.12 0.28
CA LEU A 44 -22.43 0.19 1.33
C LEU A 44 -21.03 0.03 0.71
N ALA A 45 -20.12 0.96 0.99
CA ALA A 45 -18.80 1.03 0.37
C ALA A 45 -17.95 -0.26 0.50
N PRO A 46 -17.91 -0.98 1.65
CA PRO A 46 -17.20 -2.25 1.76
C PRO A 46 -17.70 -3.35 0.80
N ASN A 47 -18.96 -3.26 0.35
CA ASN A 47 -19.52 -4.20 -0.61
C ASN A 47 -19.23 -3.81 -2.07
N ASN A 48 -18.74 -2.58 -2.31
CA ASN A 48 -18.51 -2.00 -3.63
C ASN A 48 -17.03 -1.65 -3.86
N ILE A 49 -16.12 -2.53 -3.46
CA ILE A 49 -14.67 -2.33 -3.62
C ILE A 49 -14.29 -2.43 -5.10
N PHE A 50 -15.02 -3.21 -5.89
CA PHE A 50 -14.74 -3.47 -7.30
C PHE A 50 -15.84 -2.94 -8.22
N SER A 51 -15.42 -2.46 -9.39
CA SER A 51 -16.34 -2.06 -10.46
C SER A 51 -17.04 -3.28 -11.06
N PRO A 52 -18.38 -3.33 -11.08
CA PRO A 52 -19.09 -4.41 -11.75
C PRO A 52 -18.88 -4.41 -13.27
N ALA A 53 -18.51 -3.27 -13.86
CA ALA A 53 -18.29 -3.14 -15.30
C ALA A 53 -16.92 -3.67 -15.74
N SER A 54 -15.88 -3.54 -14.90
CA SER A 54 -14.51 -3.86 -15.30
C SER A 54 -13.80 -4.86 -14.38
N GLY A 55 -14.38 -5.18 -13.22
CA GLY A 55 -13.77 -6.02 -12.19
C GLY A 55 -12.53 -5.41 -11.54
N LYS A 56 -12.22 -4.14 -11.84
CA LYS A 56 -11.06 -3.44 -11.25
C LYS A 56 -11.44 -2.79 -9.93
N PRO A 57 -10.49 -2.63 -8.98
CA PRO A 57 -10.74 -1.92 -7.74
C PRO A 57 -11.18 -0.47 -8.02
N ILE A 58 -12.29 -0.04 -7.40
CA ILE A 58 -12.74 1.36 -7.40
C ILE A 58 -12.14 2.09 -6.18
N ALA A 59 -12.14 1.43 -5.02
CA ALA A 59 -11.59 1.97 -3.79
C ALA A 59 -10.06 1.85 -3.81
N THR A 60 -9.42 2.69 -4.62
CA THR A 60 -7.95 2.76 -4.68
C THR A 60 -7.47 4.10 -4.11
N PRO A 61 -6.33 4.11 -3.42
CA PRO A 61 -5.69 5.35 -3.01
C PRO A 61 -5.49 6.30 -4.19
N THR A 62 -5.71 7.57 -3.95
CA THR A 62 -5.54 8.64 -4.95
C THR A 62 -4.79 9.82 -4.33
N GLN A 63 -4.48 10.85 -5.14
CA GLN A 63 -3.90 12.11 -4.69
C GLN A 63 -2.68 11.93 -3.77
N ASP A 64 -2.68 12.51 -2.59
CA ASP A 64 -1.55 12.55 -1.66
C ASP A 64 -1.12 11.16 -1.17
N ILE A 65 -2.05 10.20 -1.09
CA ILE A 65 -1.70 8.83 -0.67
C ILE A 65 -0.80 8.17 -1.73
N ILE A 66 -1.11 8.35 -3.02
CA ILE A 66 -0.26 7.85 -4.10
C ILE A 66 1.09 8.58 -4.13
N LEU A 67 1.08 9.90 -3.90
CA LEU A 67 2.30 10.67 -3.82
C LEU A 67 3.19 10.19 -2.67
N GLY A 68 2.60 9.95 -1.50
CA GLY A 68 3.30 9.39 -0.34
C GLY A 68 3.86 7.99 -0.59
N ALA A 69 3.09 7.09 -1.19
CA ALA A 69 3.55 5.75 -1.56
C ALA A 69 4.69 5.80 -2.59
N TYR A 70 4.56 6.68 -3.58
CA TYR A 70 5.62 6.91 -4.56
C TYR A 70 6.88 7.46 -3.89
N PHE A 71 6.75 8.46 -3.01
CA PHE A 71 7.87 9.03 -2.26
C PHE A 71 8.62 7.96 -1.45
N LEU A 72 7.90 7.12 -0.70
CA LEU A 72 8.52 6.06 0.10
C LEU A 72 9.24 5.01 -0.75
N THR A 73 8.73 4.72 -1.94
CA THR A 73 9.26 3.62 -2.77
C THR A 73 10.19 4.06 -3.88
N HIS A 74 10.31 5.38 -4.11
CA HIS A 74 11.06 5.92 -5.24
C HIS A 74 12.56 5.63 -5.14
N THR A 75 13.12 5.17 -6.25
CA THR A 75 14.57 5.00 -6.45
C THR A 75 14.90 5.29 -7.91
N ARG A 76 16.10 5.77 -8.16
CA ARG A 76 16.61 5.97 -9.53
C ARG A 76 17.06 4.63 -10.11
N ALA A 77 16.74 4.39 -11.39
CA ALA A 77 17.10 3.13 -12.07
C ALA A 77 18.60 2.82 -12.02
N ALA A 78 19.44 3.83 -12.19
CA ALA A 78 20.89 3.67 -12.12
C ALA A 78 21.38 3.23 -10.72
N GLU A 79 20.73 3.68 -9.67
CA GLU A 79 21.04 3.29 -8.29
C GLU A 79 20.63 1.85 -8.01
N VAL A 80 19.50 1.38 -8.59
CA VAL A 80 19.03 0.01 -8.44
C VAL A 80 20.09 -0.98 -8.90
N GLN A 81 20.60 -0.80 -10.13
CA GLN A 81 21.57 -1.71 -10.72
C GLN A 81 22.92 -1.66 -9.96
N ASN A 82 23.42 -0.46 -9.70
CA ASN A 82 24.68 -0.27 -9.00
C ASN A 82 24.67 -0.88 -7.58
N ASN A 83 23.60 -0.69 -6.82
CA ASN A 83 23.51 -1.20 -5.45
C ASN A 83 23.18 -2.69 -5.37
N GLN A 84 22.52 -3.28 -6.38
CA GLN A 84 22.35 -4.72 -6.46
C GLN A 84 23.67 -5.44 -6.73
N ASP A 85 24.51 -4.88 -7.59
CA ASP A 85 25.79 -5.47 -7.98
C ASP A 85 26.88 -5.22 -6.92
N ASN A 86 26.84 -4.07 -6.24
CA ASN A 86 27.89 -3.62 -5.32
C ASN A 86 27.34 -3.19 -3.94
N HIS A 87 26.67 -4.12 -3.24
CA HIS A 87 25.93 -3.84 -2.01
C HIS A 87 26.73 -3.95 -0.70
N HIS A 88 27.98 -4.41 -0.74
CA HIS A 88 28.76 -4.68 0.47
C HIS A 88 29.03 -3.46 1.35
N HIS A 89 29.00 -2.26 0.77
CA HIS A 89 29.20 -0.99 1.49
C HIS A 89 27.94 -0.49 2.21
N LEU A 90 26.75 -1.06 1.89
CA LEU A 90 25.48 -0.63 2.47
C LEU A 90 25.34 -1.13 3.91
N PRO A 91 24.72 -0.36 4.81
CA PRO A 91 24.45 -0.79 6.18
C PRO A 91 23.55 -2.03 6.20
N LEU A 92 23.85 -2.96 7.11
CA LEU A 92 23.09 -4.18 7.31
C LEU A 92 22.23 -4.03 8.57
N PHE A 93 20.96 -4.40 8.45
CA PHE A 93 20.00 -4.43 9.53
C PHE A 93 19.44 -5.85 9.71
N GLU A 94 19.33 -6.29 10.96
CA GLU A 94 18.85 -7.63 11.29
C GLU A 94 17.32 -7.74 11.29
N SER A 95 16.63 -6.62 11.56
CA SER A 95 15.17 -6.60 11.64
C SER A 95 14.56 -5.31 11.10
N ILE A 96 13.25 -5.33 10.85
CA ILE A 96 12.46 -4.15 10.47
C ILE A 96 12.49 -3.11 11.59
N ASP A 97 12.37 -3.55 12.84
CA ASP A 97 12.39 -2.64 14.01
C ASP A 97 13.71 -1.86 14.09
N GLU A 98 14.83 -2.49 13.76
CA GLU A 98 16.13 -1.82 13.72
C GLU A 98 16.18 -0.73 12.65
N VAL A 99 15.57 -0.97 11.49
CA VAL A 99 15.44 0.04 10.41
C VAL A 99 14.57 1.22 10.91
N GLU A 100 13.44 0.94 11.56
CA GLU A 100 12.56 1.99 12.12
C GLU A 100 13.28 2.81 13.19
N TYR A 101 14.05 2.17 14.07
CA TYR A 101 14.90 2.88 15.03
C TYR A 101 15.93 3.79 14.36
N ALA A 102 16.56 3.33 13.29
CA ALA A 102 17.55 4.11 12.56
C ALA A 102 16.91 5.32 11.85
N ILE A 103 15.70 5.15 11.29
CA ILE A 103 14.91 6.26 10.72
C ILE A 103 14.54 7.28 11.81
N ALA A 104 13.98 6.81 12.94
CA ALA A 104 13.58 7.66 14.05
C ALA A 104 14.78 8.44 14.65
N ALA A 105 15.94 7.80 14.74
CA ALA A 105 17.20 8.41 15.17
C ALA A 105 17.85 9.30 14.10
N ARG A 106 17.23 9.47 12.94
CA ARG A 106 17.73 10.24 11.78
C ARG A 106 19.13 9.81 11.31
N LYS A 107 19.48 8.53 11.49
CA LYS A 107 20.73 7.95 11.01
C LYS A 107 20.66 7.57 9.54
N ILE A 108 19.46 7.23 9.06
CA ILE A 108 19.15 6.93 7.66
C ILE A 108 17.89 7.67 7.23
N GLY A 109 17.81 8.02 5.95
CA GLY A 109 16.63 8.59 5.31
C GLY A 109 15.81 7.53 4.58
N TYR A 110 14.59 7.86 4.19
CA TYR A 110 13.69 6.91 3.49
C TYR A 110 14.24 6.42 2.15
N HIS A 111 15.09 7.20 1.47
CA HIS A 111 15.67 6.85 0.17
C HIS A 111 17.02 6.15 0.27
N ASP A 112 17.57 6.03 1.49
CA ASP A 112 18.86 5.39 1.68
C ASP A 112 18.76 3.89 1.42
N TRP A 113 19.71 3.39 0.66
CA TRP A 113 19.85 1.98 0.38
C TRP A 113 20.41 1.24 1.59
N ILE A 114 19.81 0.12 1.89
CA ILE A 114 20.15 -0.75 3.02
C ILE A 114 20.16 -2.22 2.61
N ARG A 115 20.80 -3.02 3.43
CA ARG A 115 20.67 -4.49 3.44
C ARG A 115 19.80 -4.87 4.64
N LEU A 116 18.75 -5.61 4.39
CA LEU A 116 17.89 -6.16 5.44
C LEU A 116 18.06 -7.68 5.48
N HIS A 117 18.28 -8.25 6.66
CA HIS A 117 18.29 -9.69 6.82
C HIS A 117 16.92 -10.26 6.43
N ASN A 118 16.92 -11.29 5.57
CA ASN A 118 15.67 -11.87 5.09
C ASN A 118 15.10 -12.84 6.13
N PRO A 119 13.98 -12.56 6.78
CA PRO A 119 13.40 -13.43 7.81
C PRO A 119 12.88 -14.75 7.25
N ASP A 120 12.76 -14.84 5.93
CA ASP A 120 12.23 -16.03 5.24
C ASP A 120 13.33 -16.85 4.54
N TYR A 121 14.61 -16.51 4.76
CA TYR A 121 15.72 -17.29 4.21
C TYR A 121 15.65 -18.76 4.63
N GLY A 122 15.66 -19.65 3.65
CA GLY A 122 15.64 -21.09 3.88
C GLY A 122 14.27 -21.69 4.22
N LYS A 123 13.19 -20.90 4.26
CA LYS A 123 11.82 -21.42 4.40
C LYS A 123 11.39 -22.22 3.18
N LYS A 124 10.47 -23.16 3.40
CA LYS A 124 9.90 -23.96 2.31
C LYS A 124 8.96 -23.11 1.46
N PRO A 125 8.83 -23.39 0.13
CA PRO A 125 7.94 -22.66 -0.77
C PRO A 125 6.44 -22.69 -0.37
N SER A 126 6.03 -23.65 0.46
CA SER A 126 4.67 -23.76 0.99
C SER A 126 4.37 -22.82 2.17
N GLU A 127 5.40 -22.16 2.70
CA GLU A 127 5.25 -21.18 3.78
C GLU A 127 5.07 -19.78 3.19
N VAL A 128 4.40 -18.93 3.96
CA VAL A 128 4.25 -17.52 3.57
C VAL A 128 5.61 -16.85 3.51
N VAL A 129 5.95 -16.32 2.36
CA VAL A 129 7.29 -15.82 2.04
C VAL A 129 7.25 -14.31 1.84
N TYR A 130 8.10 -13.62 2.57
CA TYR A 130 8.25 -12.17 2.44
C TYR A 130 9.08 -11.76 1.21
N GLY A 131 9.94 -12.64 0.74
CA GLY A 131 10.79 -12.38 -0.41
C GLY A 131 11.38 -13.67 -1.00
N ASP A 132 12.48 -13.54 -1.70
CA ASP A 132 13.21 -14.68 -2.26
C ASP A 132 13.90 -15.49 -1.14
N VAL A 133 13.39 -16.69 -0.88
CA VAL A 133 13.88 -17.59 0.18
C VAL A 133 15.32 -18.06 -0.02
N THR A 134 15.88 -17.89 -1.21
CA THR A 134 17.25 -18.28 -1.54
C THR A 134 18.27 -17.22 -1.12
N LYS A 135 17.83 -15.99 -0.88
CA LYS A 135 18.68 -14.86 -0.54
C LYS A 135 18.67 -14.58 0.95
N LYS A 136 19.84 -14.58 1.59
CA LYS A 136 20.00 -14.20 3.00
C LYS A 136 19.62 -12.73 3.28
N VAL A 137 19.81 -11.87 2.30
CA VAL A 137 19.71 -10.43 2.45
C VAL A 137 18.85 -9.86 1.34
N ILE A 138 17.95 -8.96 1.71
CA ILE A 138 17.15 -8.14 0.79
C ILE A 138 17.86 -6.79 0.64
N ILE A 139 18.19 -6.41 -0.59
CA ILE A 139 18.73 -5.09 -0.91
C ILE A 139 17.56 -4.19 -1.27
N THR A 140 17.36 -3.15 -0.47
CA THR A 140 16.18 -2.31 -0.55
C THR A 140 16.46 -0.90 -0.02
N THR A 141 15.45 -0.05 0.07
CA THR A 141 15.53 1.24 0.76
C THR A 141 14.72 1.23 2.04
N ALA A 142 15.08 2.06 3.00
CA ALA A 142 14.38 2.18 4.27
C ALA A 142 12.89 2.53 4.08
N GLY A 143 12.55 3.38 3.11
CA GLY A 143 11.16 3.72 2.79
C GLY A 143 10.36 2.54 2.23
N ARG A 144 10.98 1.63 1.46
CA ARG A 144 10.31 0.39 1.00
C ARG A 144 10.06 -0.58 2.14
N VAL A 145 10.95 -0.65 3.13
CA VAL A 145 10.70 -1.45 4.34
C VAL A 145 9.43 -0.96 5.00
N ARG A 146 9.33 0.33 5.28
CA ARG A 146 8.14 0.95 5.88
C ARG A 146 6.87 0.79 5.02
N PHE A 147 6.99 0.90 3.70
CA PHE A 147 5.87 0.67 2.80
C PHE A 147 5.35 -0.77 2.86
N ASN A 148 6.22 -1.75 3.08
CA ASN A 148 5.83 -3.16 3.15
C ASN A 148 5.21 -3.57 4.49
N GLU A 149 5.30 -2.77 5.55
CA GLU A 149 4.67 -3.06 6.85
C GLU A 149 3.15 -3.11 6.80
N ILE A 150 2.53 -2.33 5.91
CA ILE A 150 1.08 -2.24 5.78
C ILE A 150 0.46 -3.41 4.98
N TRP A 151 1.28 -4.18 4.27
CA TRP A 151 0.81 -5.24 3.39
C TRP A 151 0.88 -6.61 4.06
N PRO A 152 -0.10 -7.50 3.79
CA PRO A 152 -0.02 -8.87 4.28
C PRO A 152 1.18 -9.60 3.66
N ARG A 153 1.79 -10.48 4.43
CA ARG A 153 3.02 -11.22 4.03
C ARG A 153 2.80 -12.10 2.80
N GLU A 154 1.57 -12.60 2.62
CA GLU A 154 1.14 -13.41 1.49
C GLU A 154 1.34 -12.71 0.14
N LEU A 155 1.37 -11.40 0.14
CA LEU A 155 1.61 -10.59 -1.06
C LEU A 155 3.08 -10.63 -1.52
N GLY A 156 3.99 -11.01 -0.63
CA GLY A 156 5.44 -10.95 -0.82
C GLY A 156 6.00 -9.53 -0.69
N TYR A 157 7.33 -9.42 -0.70
CA TYR A 157 8.01 -8.14 -0.54
C TYR A 157 7.96 -7.29 -1.82
N ILE A 158 7.41 -6.09 -1.72
CA ILE A 158 7.30 -5.14 -2.82
C ILE A 158 8.56 -4.29 -2.88
N ASN A 159 9.49 -4.64 -3.77
CA ASN A 159 10.79 -3.97 -3.92
C ASN A 159 10.90 -3.21 -5.26
N ARG A 160 9.94 -2.34 -5.53
CA ARG A 160 9.89 -1.53 -6.76
C ARG A 160 9.22 -0.18 -6.49
N ASN A 161 9.36 0.75 -7.42
CA ASN A 161 8.64 2.04 -7.36
C ASN A 161 7.14 1.79 -7.51
N VAL A 162 6.33 2.42 -6.65
CA VAL A 162 4.88 2.26 -6.62
C VAL A 162 4.20 3.58 -6.98
N GLY A 163 3.68 3.65 -8.20
CA GLY A 163 2.80 4.73 -8.66
C GLY A 163 1.34 4.27 -8.71
N LYS A 164 0.46 5.08 -9.31
CA LYS A 164 -0.99 4.84 -9.37
C LYS A 164 -1.35 3.49 -9.98
N LYS A 165 -0.73 3.12 -11.09
CA LYS A 165 -1.00 1.83 -11.77
C LYS A 165 -0.57 0.65 -10.90
N GLN A 166 0.66 0.71 -10.39
CA GLN A 166 1.22 -0.34 -9.54
C GLN A 166 0.42 -0.52 -8.25
N MET A 167 -0.11 0.56 -7.66
CA MET A 167 -0.96 0.50 -6.49
C MET A 167 -2.27 -0.26 -6.77
N GLY A 168 -2.91 0.00 -7.91
CA GLY A 168 -4.10 -0.76 -8.33
C GLY A 168 -3.81 -2.25 -8.51
N ASP A 169 -2.68 -2.60 -9.11
CA ASP A 169 -2.25 -4.00 -9.29
C ASP A 169 -1.94 -4.69 -7.95
N ILE A 170 -1.35 -3.97 -7.00
CA ILE A 170 -1.05 -4.47 -5.65
C ILE A 170 -2.35 -4.77 -4.91
N ILE A 171 -3.31 -3.84 -4.91
CA ILE A 171 -4.61 -4.02 -4.26
C ILE A 171 -5.36 -5.22 -4.87
N TRP A 172 -5.36 -5.34 -6.19
CA TRP A 172 -5.97 -6.46 -6.88
C TRP A 172 -5.35 -7.81 -6.47
N ARG A 173 -4.02 -7.88 -6.46
CA ARG A 173 -3.30 -9.07 -6.00
C ARG A 173 -3.59 -9.39 -4.53
N CYS A 174 -3.61 -8.38 -3.67
CA CYS A 174 -3.93 -8.52 -2.26
C CYS A 174 -5.31 -9.17 -2.07
N TYR A 175 -6.32 -8.65 -2.78
CA TYR A 175 -7.66 -9.21 -2.75
C TYR A 175 -7.72 -10.66 -3.24
N GLN A 176 -6.99 -11.01 -4.30
CA GLN A 176 -6.94 -12.38 -4.82
C GLN A 176 -6.27 -13.35 -3.85
N THR A 177 -5.30 -12.87 -3.06
CA THR A 177 -4.49 -13.71 -2.19
C THR A 177 -5.11 -13.86 -0.80
N VAL A 178 -5.63 -12.78 -0.24
CA VAL A 178 -6.10 -12.73 1.16
C VAL A 178 -7.63 -12.63 1.25
N GLY A 179 -8.30 -12.19 0.20
CA GLY A 179 -9.75 -12.02 0.17
C GLY A 179 -10.20 -10.64 0.64
N LYS A 180 -11.40 -10.58 1.25
CA LYS A 180 -12.02 -9.31 1.70
C LYS A 180 -11.62 -8.89 3.12
N GLU A 181 -10.92 -9.72 3.84
CA GLU A 181 -10.53 -9.50 5.23
C GLU A 181 -9.34 -8.55 5.36
#